data_9697aebb0ed3ff5eeadda3be90508384
#
_entry.id   9697aebb0ed3ff5eeadda3be90508384
#
_cell.length_a   1.000
_cell.length_b   1.000
_cell.length_c   1.000
_cell.angle_alpha   90.00
_cell.angle_beta   90.00
_cell.angle_gamma   90.00
#
_symmetry.space_group_name_H-M   'P 1'
#
loop_
_entity.id
_entity.type
_entity.pdbx_description
1 polymer ?
#
loop_
_entity_poly.entity_id
_entity_poly.type
_entity_poly.pdbx_seq_one_letter_code
_entity_poly.pdbx_strand_id
1 'polypeptide(L)'
;MKQMKRMVLLLLTVVFAVSLPLSAFAAGTIEVTEDVSVSDDYDWTRFKSQNVTLNVYNWGEYISNGSDDSVDVVDAFQQLTGIHVYYTTFDSNESLYAKMKSGGASYDVIVPSEYMVGKMISEGMLSELDMDNIPNFAGIGEEYLGRSFDPDNAYSVPYMWGTTGLI
;
A
#
# COMPACT_ATOMS: atom_id res chain seq x y z
N MET A 1 -65.34 -15.07 2.42
CA MET A 1 -64.31 -15.15 3.52
C MET A 1 -63.16 -16.12 3.21
N LYS A 2 -63.36 -17.34 2.69
CA LYS A 2 -62.26 -18.31 2.39
C LYS A 2 -61.33 -17.86 1.25
N GLN A 3 -61.85 -17.17 0.24
CA GLN A 3 -61.05 -16.64 -0.91
C GLN A 3 -60.12 -15.49 -0.48
N MET A 4 -60.61 -14.60 0.38
CA MET A 4 -59.83 -13.46 0.88
C MET A 4 -58.68 -13.86 1.76
N LYS A 5 -58.85 -14.94 2.58
CA LYS A 5 -57.76 -15.50 3.42
C LYS A 5 -56.64 -16.15 2.59
N ARG A 6 -56.96 -16.75 1.42
CA ARG A 6 -55.96 -17.31 0.51
C ARG A 6 -55.14 -16.26 -0.23
N MET A 7 -55.81 -15.13 -0.60
CA MET A 7 -55.13 -14.02 -1.26
C MET A 7 -54.21 -13.25 -0.33
N VAL A 8 -54.59 -13.08 0.95
CA VAL A 8 -53.73 -12.45 1.96
C VAL A 8 -52.52 -13.34 2.31
N LEU A 9 -52.70 -14.67 2.32
CA LEU A 9 -51.61 -15.60 2.59
C LEU A 9 -50.61 -15.66 1.41
N LEU A 10 -51.08 -15.52 0.15
CA LEU A 10 -50.23 -15.46 -1.04
C LEU A 10 -49.49 -14.14 -1.15
N LEU A 11 -50.07 -13.02 -0.72
CA LEU A 11 -49.38 -11.73 -0.66
C LEU A 11 -48.29 -11.68 0.45
N LEU A 12 -48.54 -12.35 1.58
CA LEU A 12 -47.51 -12.44 2.65
C LEU A 12 -46.33 -13.31 2.25
N THR A 13 -46.55 -14.36 1.45
CA THR A 13 -45.45 -15.22 0.98
C THR A 13 -44.61 -14.58 -0.12
N VAL A 14 -45.18 -13.70 -0.94
CA VAL A 14 -44.46 -12.97 -2.00
C VAL A 14 -43.62 -11.81 -1.41
N VAL A 15 -44.08 -11.17 -0.33
CA VAL A 15 -43.30 -10.10 0.35
C VAL A 15 -42.13 -10.67 1.14
N PHE A 16 -42.20 -11.91 1.61
CA PHE A 16 -41.06 -12.56 2.32
C PHE A 16 -39.97 -13.11 1.39
N ALA A 17 -40.26 -13.25 0.08
CA ALA A 17 -39.31 -13.77 -0.92
C ALA A 17 -38.42 -12.67 -1.56
N VAL A 18 -38.70 -11.36 -1.27
CA VAL A 18 -37.95 -10.25 -1.87
C VAL A 18 -36.96 -9.58 -0.90
N SER A 19 -36.95 -10.00 0.36
CA SER A 19 -35.95 -9.55 1.34
C SER A 19 -34.85 -10.61 1.57
N LEU A 20 -34.28 -11.11 0.47
CA LEU A 20 -32.94 -11.67 0.57
C LEU A 20 -32.01 -10.45 0.79
N PRO A 21 -31.29 -10.39 1.92
CA PRO A 21 -30.25 -9.39 2.04
C PRO A 21 -29.33 -9.60 0.84
N LEU A 22 -29.11 -8.55 0.06
CA LEU A 22 -27.96 -8.47 -0.81
C LEU A 22 -26.78 -8.57 0.18
N SER A 23 -26.30 -9.78 0.42
CA SER A 23 -25.05 -9.98 1.13
C SER A 23 -24.02 -9.27 0.27
N ALA A 24 -23.69 -8.02 0.63
CA ALA A 24 -22.43 -7.49 0.21
C ALA A 24 -21.43 -8.58 0.59
N PHE A 25 -20.80 -9.18 -0.39
CA PHE A 25 -19.64 -10.03 -0.14
C PHE A 25 -18.68 -9.13 0.62
N ALA A 26 -18.59 -9.31 1.93
CA ALA A 26 -17.48 -8.77 2.65
C ALA A 26 -16.26 -9.40 2.01
N ALA A 27 -15.34 -8.58 1.49
CA ALA A 27 -14.07 -9.06 1.01
C ALA A 27 -13.49 -9.96 2.11
N GLY A 28 -13.09 -11.17 1.76
CA GLY A 28 -12.41 -12.07 2.67
C GLY A 28 -11.05 -11.48 3.04
N THR A 29 -10.43 -12.05 4.04
CA THR A 29 -9.09 -11.66 4.46
C THR A 29 -8.16 -12.87 4.41
N ILE A 30 -6.92 -12.64 3.99
CA ILE A 30 -5.82 -13.59 4.06
C ILE A 30 -5.02 -13.24 5.31
N GLU A 31 -4.93 -14.15 6.26
CA GLU A 31 -4.05 -14.04 7.41
C GLU A 31 -2.61 -14.32 6.96
N VAL A 32 -1.72 -13.34 7.14
CA VAL A 32 -0.31 -13.42 6.76
C VAL A 32 0.55 -13.82 7.95
N THR A 33 0.29 -13.19 9.10
CA THR A 33 0.85 -13.51 10.41
C THR A 33 -0.26 -13.42 11.45
N GLU A 34 0.04 -13.74 12.71
CA GLU A 34 -0.93 -13.61 13.82
C GLU A 34 -1.54 -12.19 13.91
N ASP A 35 -0.74 -11.16 13.54
CA ASP A 35 -1.12 -9.75 13.68
C ASP A 35 -1.39 -9.04 12.35
N VAL A 36 -1.18 -9.70 11.21
CA VAL A 36 -1.31 -9.10 9.88
C VAL A 36 -2.27 -9.89 9.01
N SER A 37 -3.31 -9.22 8.54
CA SER A 37 -4.19 -9.72 7.50
C SER A 37 -4.32 -8.71 6.35
N VAL A 38 -4.54 -9.21 5.15
CA VAL A 38 -4.75 -8.42 3.94
C VAL A 38 -6.06 -8.81 3.27
N SER A 39 -6.60 -7.94 2.41
CA SER A 39 -7.78 -8.27 1.61
C SER A 39 -7.48 -9.39 0.61
N ASP A 40 -8.45 -10.27 0.34
CA ASP A 40 -8.35 -11.34 -0.65
C ASP A 40 -8.81 -10.90 -2.06
N ASP A 41 -9.19 -9.63 -2.22
CA ASP A 41 -9.62 -9.05 -3.50
C ASP A 41 -8.48 -8.79 -4.49
N TYR A 42 -7.24 -9.07 -4.08
CA TYR A 42 -6.03 -8.89 -4.87
C TYR A 42 -5.21 -10.18 -4.93
N ASP A 43 -4.66 -10.52 -6.09
CA ASP A 43 -3.74 -11.66 -6.25
C ASP A 43 -2.33 -11.32 -5.75
N TRP A 44 -2.13 -11.46 -4.45
CA TRP A 44 -0.84 -11.24 -3.80
C TRP A 44 0.24 -12.22 -4.25
N THR A 45 -0.14 -13.35 -4.84
CA THR A 45 0.80 -14.42 -5.21
C THR A 45 1.24 -14.37 -6.67
N ARG A 46 0.78 -13.40 -7.45
CA ARG A 46 1.02 -13.31 -8.91
C ARG A 46 2.49 -13.33 -9.31
N PHE A 47 3.41 -12.99 -8.41
CA PHE A 47 4.85 -12.99 -8.66
C PHE A 47 5.58 -14.17 -8.03
N LYS A 48 4.89 -15.01 -7.24
CA LYS A 48 5.51 -16.06 -6.41
C LYS A 48 6.36 -17.07 -7.19
N SER A 49 6.02 -17.32 -8.46
CA SER A 49 6.75 -18.25 -9.34
C SER A 49 7.85 -17.57 -10.18
N GLN A 50 8.00 -16.24 -10.10
CA GLN A 50 8.86 -15.46 -11.00
C GLN A 50 10.23 -15.13 -10.41
N ASN A 51 10.49 -15.49 -9.15
CA ASN A 51 11.73 -15.18 -8.44
C ASN A 51 12.11 -13.69 -8.50
N VAL A 52 11.12 -12.82 -8.27
CA VAL A 52 11.28 -11.35 -8.29
C VAL A 52 12.05 -10.90 -7.05
N THR A 53 12.93 -9.95 -7.24
CA THR A 53 13.67 -9.27 -6.16
C THR A 53 13.33 -7.78 -6.20
N LEU A 54 13.16 -7.18 -5.02
CA LEU A 54 12.93 -5.76 -4.81
C LEU A 54 14.02 -5.17 -3.94
N ASN A 55 14.70 -4.13 -4.42
CA ASN A 55 15.72 -3.41 -3.70
C ASN A 55 15.14 -2.13 -3.10
N VAL A 56 15.06 -2.05 -1.77
CA VAL A 56 14.48 -0.93 -1.02
C VAL A 56 15.55 -0.19 -0.24
N TYR A 57 15.52 1.15 -0.28
CA TYR A 57 16.44 2.01 0.45
C TYR A 57 15.65 3.06 1.24
N ASN A 58 15.63 2.90 2.56
CA ASN A 58 14.79 3.67 3.46
C ASN A 58 15.57 4.16 4.70
N TRP A 59 14.94 4.98 5.52
CA TRP A 59 15.42 5.33 6.86
C TRP A 59 15.38 4.12 7.80
N GLY A 60 16.27 4.09 8.77
CA GLY A 60 16.40 2.96 9.70
C GLY A 60 15.14 2.67 10.51
N GLU A 61 14.42 3.72 10.93
CA GLU A 61 13.29 3.63 11.87
C GLU A 61 11.92 3.74 11.19
N TYR A 62 11.84 3.63 9.87
CA TYR A 62 10.59 3.87 9.12
C TYR A 62 9.78 2.63 8.80
N ILE A 63 10.13 1.48 9.37
CA ILE A 63 9.39 0.24 9.18
C ILE A 63 9.55 -0.66 10.41
N SER A 64 8.50 -1.37 10.78
CA SER A 64 8.54 -2.43 11.79
C SER A 64 9.40 -3.60 11.31
N ASN A 65 10.31 -4.05 12.14
CA ASN A 65 11.33 -5.06 11.81
C ASN A 65 11.31 -6.30 12.72
N GLY A 66 10.23 -6.51 13.47
CA GLY A 66 10.07 -7.63 14.40
C GLY A 66 10.73 -7.40 15.77
N SER A 67 11.32 -6.22 16.05
CA SER A 67 11.81 -5.90 17.39
C SER A 67 10.68 -5.44 18.31
N ASP A 68 10.89 -5.56 19.63
CA ASP A 68 9.96 -5.06 20.66
C ASP A 68 8.51 -5.54 20.47
N ASP A 69 8.32 -6.83 20.16
CA ASP A 69 7.03 -7.46 19.89
C ASP A 69 6.28 -6.87 18.67
N SER A 70 6.99 -6.17 17.78
CA SER A 70 6.41 -5.66 16.53
C SER A 70 6.44 -6.71 15.41
N VAL A 71 5.64 -6.50 14.38
CA VAL A 71 5.65 -7.36 13.18
C VAL A 71 6.85 -7.04 12.31
N ASP A 72 7.56 -8.04 11.80
CA ASP A 72 8.50 -7.86 10.68
C ASP A 72 7.70 -7.72 9.37
N VAL A 73 7.51 -6.48 8.94
CA VAL A 73 6.71 -6.15 7.75
C VAL A 73 7.37 -6.66 6.47
N VAL A 74 8.71 -6.65 6.40
CA VAL A 74 9.44 -7.15 5.23
C VAL A 74 9.26 -8.65 5.11
N ASP A 75 9.41 -9.38 6.21
CA ASP A 75 9.22 -10.83 6.23
C ASP A 75 7.77 -11.22 5.89
N ALA A 76 6.78 -10.54 6.49
CA ALA A 76 5.38 -10.75 6.19
C ALA A 76 5.06 -10.52 4.69
N PHE A 77 5.61 -9.46 4.11
CA PHE A 77 5.46 -9.18 2.67
C PHE A 77 6.08 -10.28 1.80
N GLN A 78 7.27 -10.74 2.15
CA GLN A 78 7.95 -11.83 1.42
C GLN A 78 7.17 -13.15 1.50
N GLN A 79 6.64 -13.50 2.68
CA GLN A 79 5.83 -14.70 2.86
C GLN A 79 4.55 -14.64 2.01
N LEU A 80 3.88 -13.50 2.01
CA LEU A 80 2.65 -13.30 1.26
C LEU A 80 2.87 -13.35 -0.25
N THR A 81 3.85 -12.60 -0.76
CA THR A 81 4.01 -12.35 -2.20
C THR A 81 5.01 -13.28 -2.90
N GLY A 82 5.95 -13.85 -2.16
CA GLY A 82 7.09 -14.56 -2.72
C GLY A 82 8.14 -13.66 -3.39
N ILE A 83 8.02 -12.33 -3.24
CA ILE A 83 9.01 -11.36 -3.70
C ILE A 83 10.12 -11.28 -2.66
N HIS A 84 11.36 -11.48 -3.08
CA HIS A 84 12.49 -11.30 -2.18
C HIS A 84 12.86 -9.83 -2.04
N VAL A 85 12.97 -9.31 -0.80
CA VAL A 85 13.25 -7.88 -0.54
C VAL A 85 14.65 -7.71 0.04
N TYR A 86 15.50 -6.97 -0.67
CA TYR A 86 16.75 -6.44 -0.13
C TYR A 86 16.49 -5.05 0.46
N TYR A 87 16.28 -5.04 1.77
CA TYR A 87 16.03 -3.81 2.51
C TYR A 87 17.34 -3.26 3.07
N THR A 88 17.69 -2.04 2.70
CA THR A 88 18.87 -1.33 3.17
C THR A 88 18.50 0.04 3.71
N THR A 89 19.31 0.59 4.61
CA THR A 89 19.01 1.86 5.27
C THR A 89 20.07 2.92 5.00
N PHE A 90 19.69 4.18 5.14
CA PHE A 90 20.56 5.34 5.08
C PHE A 90 20.33 6.27 6.27
N ASP A 91 21.34 7.08 6.58
CA ASP A 91 21.35 7.98 7.73
C ASP A 91 21.04 9.44 7.36
N SER A 92 21.14 9.80 6.08
CA SER A 92 20.85 11.16 5.60
C SER A 92 20.43 11.16 4.12
N ASN A 93 19.62 12.15 3.74
CA ASN A 93 19.24 12.36 2.34
C ASN A 93 20.49 12.58 1.45
N GLU A 94 21.52 13.21 1.96
CA GLU A 94 22.76 13.49 1.24
C GLU A 94 23.53 12.20 0.95
N SER A 95 23.58 11.26 1.90
CA SER A 95 24.20 9.96 1.69
C SER A 95 23.44 9.10 0.69
N LEU A 96 22.09 9.11 0.77
CA LEU A 96 21.23 8.49 -0.23
C LEU A 96 21.51 9.07 -1.62
N TYR A 97 21.44 10.39 -1.75
CA TYR A 97 21.63 11.08 -3.02
C TYR A 97 23.02 10.79 -3.61
N ALA A 98 24.09 10.88 -2.81
CA ALA A 98 25.45 10.60 -3.27
C ALA A 98 25.59 9.16 -3.79
N LYS A 99 24.98 8.19 -3.10
CA LYS A 99 24.99 6.80 -3.51
C LYS A 99 24.23 6.59 -4.82
N MET A 100 23.04 7.18 -4.97
CA MET A 100 22.26 7.11 -6.21
C MET A 100 23.00 7.76 -7.37
N LYS A 101 23.59 8.95 -7.16
CA LYS A 101 24.31 9.71 -8.19
C LYS A 101 25.60 9.04 -8.65
N SER A 102 26.25 8.25 -7.80
CA SER A 102 27.45 7.51 -8.17
C SER A 102 27.20 6.42 -9.22
N GLY A 103 25.93 6.01 -9.43
CA GLY A 103 25.56 4.93 -10.35
C GLY A 103 26.02 3.53 -9.90
N GLY A 104 26.60 3.42 -8.70
CA GLY A 104 27.13 2.15 -8.16
C GLY A 104 26.06 1.27 -7.52
N ALA A 105 24.81 1.73 -7.43
CA ALA A 105 23.71 1.00 -6.84
C ALA A 105 22.42 1.27 -7.62
N SER A 106 21.58 0.25 -7.74
CA SER A 106 20.24 0.35 -8.31
C SER A 106 19.23 -0.02 -7.22
N TYR A 107 18.24 0.84 -7.04
CA TYR A 107 17.12 0.60 -6.14
C TYR A 107 15.81 0.74 -6.90
N ASP A 108 14.85 -0.09 -6.53
CA ASP A 108 13.49 -0.06 -7.10
C ASP A 108 12.60 0.92 -6.32
N VAL A 109 12.83 1.03 -5.01
CA VAL A 109 12.11 1.95 -4.12
C VAL A 109 13.09 2.67 -3.22
N ILE A 110 12.98 4.01 -3.15
CA ILE A 110 13.72 4.85 -2.21
C ILE A 110 12.75 5.76 -1.44
N VAL A 111 13.05 6.08 -0.18
CA VAL A 111 12.17 6.87 0.68
C VAL A 111 12.89 8.12 1.22
N PRO A 112 13.24 9.09 0.37
CA PRO A 112 13.86 10.35 0.80
C PRO A 112 12.84 11.36 1.31
N SER A 113 13.33 12.42 1.95
CA SER A 113 12.49 13.58 2.30
C SER A 113 12.10 14.38 1.06
N GLU A 114 10.99 15.13 1.15
CA GLU A 114 10.37 15.88 0.04
C GLU A 114 11.35 16.76 -0.75
N TYR A 115 12.23 17.51 -0.07
CA TYR A 115 13.20 18.39 -0.76
C TYR A 115 14.19 17.60 -1.63
N MET A 116 14.53 16.38 -1.18
CA MET A 116 15.42 15.50 -1.92
C MET A 116 14.68 14.84 -3.10
N VAL A 117 13.40 14.50 -2.93
CA VAL A 117 12.55 14.06 -4.06
C VAL A 117 12.56 15.14 -5.15
N GLY A 118 12.25 16.39 -4.80
CA GLY A 118 12.25 17.51 -5.76
C GLY A 118 13.59 17.70 -6.46
N LYS A 119 14.71 17.58 -5.72
CA LYS A 119 16.05 17.63 -6.31
C LYS A 119 16.26 16.49 -7.31
N MET A 120 15.92 15.25 -6.95
CA MET A 120 16.12 14.09 -7.80
C MET A 120 15.23 14.13 -9.05
N ILE A 121 13.98 14.64 -8.94
CA ILE A 121 13.12 14.90 -10.09
C ILE A 121 13.81 15.89 -11.06
N SER A 122 14.28 17.02 -10.53
CA SER A 122 14.92 18.06 -11.36
C SER A 122 16.19 17.60 -12.08
N GLU A 123 16.83 16.55 -11.58
CA GLU A 123 18.02 15.93 -12.16
C GLU A 123 17.69 14.69 -13.03
N GLY A 124 16.41 14.34 -13.19
CA GLY A 124 15.97 13.18 -13.99
C GLY A 124 16.42 11.84 -13.42
N MET A 125 16.53 11.73 -12.09
CA MET A 125 17.00 10.54 -11.39
C MET A 125 15.89 9.57 -10.99
N LEU A 126 14.62 9.98 -11.10
CA LEU A 126 13.45 9.18 -10.74
C LEU A 126 12.66 8.81 -11.99
N SER A 127 12.04 7.64 -11.96
CA SER A 127 11.10 7.21 -12.98
C SER A 127 9.68 7.65 -12.62
N GLU A 128 8.87 7.96 -13.62
CA GLU A 128 7.45 8.20 -13.41
C GLU A 128 6.74 6.93 -12.90
N LEU A 129 5.76 7.14 -12.05
CA LEU A 129 4.93 6.08 -11.50
C LEU A 129 3.81 5.72 -12.46
N ASP A 130 3.53 4.44 -12.61
CA ASP A 130 2.32 3.95 -13.24
C ASP A 130 1.20 3.86 -12.19
N MET A 131 0.39 4.91 -12.10
CA MET A 131 -0.66 5.06 -11.09
C MET A 131 -1.77 4.00 -11.23
N ASP A 132 -1.95 3.41 -12.39
CA ASP A 132 -2.91 2.31 -12.60
C ASP A 132 -2.51 1.06 -11.78
N ASN A 133 -1.24 0.94 -11.45
CA ASN A 133 -0.71 -0.12 -10.58
C ASN A 133 -0.72 0.24 -9.08
N ILE A 134 -1.18 1.43 -8.70
CA ILE A 134 -1.19 1.91 -7.31
C ILE A 134 -2.62 2.31 -6.88
N PRO A 135 -3.59 1.39 -6.88
CA PRO A 135 -5.01 1.72 -6.61
C PRO A 135 -5.22 2.29 -5.19
N ASN A 136 -4.39 1.89 -4.22
CA ASN A 136 -4.47 2.38 -2.85
C ASN A 136 -4.07 3.86 -2.69
N PHE A 137 -3.49 4.47 -3.73
CA PHE A 137 -3.21 5.91 -3.75
C PHE A 137 -4.47 6.74 -3.48
N ALA A 138 -5.64 6.28 -3.92
CA ALA A 138 -6.92 6.92 -3.67
C ALA A 138 -7.31 7.02 -2.18
N GLY A 139 -6.64 6.27 -1.31
CA GLY A 139 -6.83 6.32 0.15
C GLY A 139 -5.97 7.36 0.87
N ILE A 140 -5.08 8.06 0.15
CA ILE A 140 -4.22 9.09 0.75
C ILE A 140 -5.01 10.39 0.89
N GLY A 141 -4.91 11.06 2.05
CA GLY A 141 -5.59 12.33 2.31
C GLY A 141 -5.10 13.42 1.34
N GLU A 142 -6.04 14.21 0.83
CA GLU A 142 -5.75 15.27 -0.16
C GLU A 142 -4.73 16.30 0.34
N GLU A 143 -4.66 16.52 1.66
CA GLU A 143 -3.71 17.44 2.30
C GLU A 143 -2.24 17.01 2.13
N TYR A 144 -1.97 15.76 1.78
CA TYR A 144 -0.62 15.23 1.54
C TYR A 144 -0.24 15.18 0.06
N LEU A 145 -1.20 15.38 -0.84
CA LEU A 145 -1.03 15.30 -2.28
C LEU A 145 -0.70 16.67 -2.91
N GLY A 146 -0.27 16.65 -4.17
CA GLY A 146 -0.06 17.84 -4.98
C GLY A 146 0.96 18.82 -4.42
N ARG A 147 2.01 18.33 -3.77
CA ARG A 147 3.04 19.18 -3.16
C ARG A 147 3.90 19.84 -4.23
N SER A 148 4.45 21.01 -3.91
CA SER A 148 5.18 21.85 -4.89
C SER A 148 6.38 21.18 -5.55
N PHE A 149 6.94 20.14 -4.94
CA PHE A 149 8.07 19.39 -5.48
C PHE A 149 7.63 18.32 -6.50
N ASP A 150 6.37 17.85 -6.43
CA ASP A 150 5.76 16.86 -7.33
C ASP A 150 4.24 17.12 -7.41
N PRO A 151 3.81 18.17 -8.13
CA PRO A 151 2.42 18.66 -8.09
C PRO A 151 1.39 17.64 -8.58
N ASP A 152 1.78 16.78 -9.50
CA ASP A 152 0.90 15.76 -10.07
C ASP A 152 1.07 14.38 -9.42
N ASN A 153 1.93 14.27 -8.39
CA ASN A 153 2.35 12.99 -7.80
C ASN A 153 2.82 11.97 -8.86
N ALA A 154 3.50 12.47 -9.90
CA ALA A 154 3.97 11.63 -10.99
C ALA A 154 5.18 10.75 -10.61
N TYR A 155 5.92 11.12 -9.58
CA TYR A 155 7.19 10.47 -9.18
C TYR A 155 7.17 9.94 -7.75
N SER A 156 6.20 10.37 -6.93
CA SER A 156 6.21 10.04 -5.51
C SER A 156 4.82 9.74 -4.93
N VAL A 157 4.83 8.87 -3.92
CA VAL A 157 3.68 8.57 -3.07
C VAL A 157 4.04 8.96 -1.63
N PRO A 158 3.23 9.75 -0.92
CA PRO A 158 3.45 10.06 0.49
C PRO A 158 3.50 8.79 1.34
N TYR A 159 4.55 8.66 2.15
CA TYR A 159 4.77 7.50 3.03
C TYR A 159 4.58 7.85 4.50
N MET A 160 5.29 8.85 4.98
CA MET A 160 5.20 9.36 6.35
C MET A 160 5.25 10.87 6.37
N TRP A 161 4.67 11.49 7.40
CA TRP A 161 4.80 12.91 7.67
C TRP A 161 5.12 13.14 9.14
N GLY A 162 5.72 14.29 9.45
CA GLY A 162 6.03 14.67 10.80
C GLY A 162 6.38 16.15 10.88
N THR A 163 6.42 16.66 12.11
CA THR A 163 6.85 18.04 12.39
C THR A 163 8.11 18.03 13.24
N THR A 164 9.00 18.99 12.99
CA THR A 164 10.17 19.23 13.81
C THR A 164 9.92 20.48 14.65
N GLY A 165 10.18 20.40 15.96
CA GLY A 165 10.03 21.51 16.88
C GLY A 165 11.23 21.62 17.83
N LEU A 166 11.38 22.82 18.45
CA LEU A 166 12.31 23.03 19.56
C LEU A 166 11.53 22.78 20.86
N ILE A 167 12.14 22.02 21.77
CA ILE A 167 11.61 21.74 23.10
C ILE A 167 12.41 22.55 24.12
#